data_b66d4b286626c3a2aa5a18ab9de03388
#
_entry.id   b66d4b286626c3a2aa5a18ab9de03388
#
_cell.length_a   1.000
_cell.length_b   1.000
_cell.length_c   1.000
_cell.angle_alpha   90.00
_cell.angle_beta   90.00
_cell.angle_gamma   90.00
#
_symmetry.space_group_name_H-M   'P 1'
#
loop_
_entity.id
_entity.type
_entity.pdbx_description
1 polymer ?
#
loop_
_entity_poly.entity_id
_entity_poly.type
_entity_poly.pdbx_seq_one_letter_code
_entity_poly.pdbx_strand_id
1 'polypeptide(L)'
;MTMNDPLLRTDSYAKIFLYNTHETVACVPRHTIRMRDKVRPDKLREAVEQALLRFPHMMLTAEPTETAFRYRRNVQPAVVLPFDGVSTRYTIGSKDTNGYLFLVGYHDKTIYMEYQHSISDGRGFEEFIRCVLFQYLKNCGFPVENDGSVRGMDTRWSPEESANGYEQLADREFSPDGIWKKPEAVHAP
;
A
#
# COMPACT_ATOMS: atom_id res chain seq x y z
N MET A 1 -10.57 12.78 16.28
CA MET A 1 -9.67 12.98 15.13
C MET A 1 -10.25 14.14 14.34
N THR A 2 -9.54 15.25 14.26
CA THR A 2 -10.03 16.50 13.66
C THR A 2 -9.95 16.41 12.13
N MET A 3 -10.80 17.17 11.41
CA MET A 3 -10.78 17.30 9.94
C MET A 3 -9.42 17.74 9.36
N ASN A 4 -8.46 18.03 10.19
CA ASN A 4 -7.09 18.44 9.85
C ASN A 4 -6.04 17.34 9.97
N ASP A 5 -6.43 16.07 10.13
CA ASP A 5 -5.47 14.96 10.14
C ASP A 5 -4.80 14.87 8.75
N PRO A 6 -3.47 15.04 8.65
CA PRO A 6 -2.77 15.02 7.37
C PRO A 6 -2.92 13.69 6.62
N LEU A 7 -3.17 12.59 7.34
CA LEU A 7 -3.45 11.28 6.73
C LEU A 7 -4.75 11.24 5.91
N LEU A 8 -5.68 12.18 6.13
CA LEU A 8 -6.98 12.18 5.46
C LEU A 8 -7.00 13.07 4.21
N ARG A 9 -5.91 13.73 3.89
CA ARG A 9 -5.80 14.57 2.69
C ARG A 9 -5.36 13.73 1.50
N THR A 10 -6.05 13.88 0.38
CA THR A 10 -5.59 13.37 -0.90
C THR A 10 -4.67 14.42 -1.54
N ASP A 11 -3.43 14.05 -1.79
CA ASP A 11 -2.51 14.88 -2.56
C ASP A 11 -2.80 14.82 -4.07
N SER A 12 -2.07 15.59 -4.85
CA SER A 12 -2.27 15.64 -6.31
C SER A 12 -1.94 14.30 -6.98
N TYR A 13 -0.97 13.57 -6.44
CA TYR A 13 -0.57 12.26 -6.96
C TYR A 13 -1.65 11.21 -6.67
N ALA A 14 -2.14 11.15 -5.44
CA ALA A 14 -3.25 10.29 -5.06
C ALA A 14 -4.49 10.51 -5.93
N LYS A 15 -4.82 11.78 -6.23
CA LYS A 15 -5.96 12.14 -7.09
C LYS A 15 -5.81 11.57 -8.49
N ILE A 16 -4.62 11.61 -9.10
CA ILE A 16 -4.40 11.03 -10.42
C ILE A 16 -4.83 9.56 -10.45
N PHE A 17 -4.44 8.77 -9.45
CA PHE A 17 -4.80 7.36 -9.39
C PHE A 17 -6.28 7.14 -9.05
N LEU A 18 -6.86 7.93 -8.17
CA LEU A 18 -8.27 7.83 -7.82
C LEU A 18 -9.19 8.18 -9.00
N TYR A 19 -8.85 9.21 -9.77
CA TYR A 19 -9.63 9.60 -10.97
C TYR A 19 -9.47 8.62 -12.13
N ASN A 20 -8.31 7.98 -12.26
CA ASN A 20 -8.04 7.03 -13.33
C ASN A 20 -8.48 5.59 -12.99
N THR A 21 -9.01 5.34 -11.79
CA THR A 21 -9.49 4.02 -11.41
C THR A 21 -10.99 3.91 -11.75
N HIS A 22 -11.33 2.99 -12.63
CA HIS A 22 -12.70 2.66 -12.99
C HIS A 22 -12.81 1.16 -13.31
N GLU A 23 -14.00 0.66 -13.64
CA GLU A 23 -14.29 -0.77 -13.78
C GLU A 23 -13.34 -1.54 -14.70
N THR A 24 -12.80 -0.89 -15.73
CA THR A 24 -11.94 -1.53 -16.74
C THR A 24 -10.47 -1.15 -16.63
N VAL A 25 -10.13 -0.14 -15.83
CA VAL A 25 -8.76 0.35 -15.65
C VAL A 25 -8.49 0.57 -14.17
N ALA A 26 -7.49 -0.10 -13.65
CA ALA A 26 -7.02 0.11 -12.29
C ALA A 26 -5.49 0.14 -12.26
N CYS A 27 -4.93 1.20 -11.69
CA CYS A 27 -3.49 1.27 -11.39
C CYS A 27 -3.22 0.53 -10.07
N VAL A 28 -3.21 -0.80 -10.15
CA VAL A 28 -3.09 -1.70 -9.00
C VAL A 28 -1.86 -2.59 -9.18
N PRO A 29 -0.70 -2.15 -8.66
CA PRO A 29 0.48 -3.01 -8.62
C PRO A 29 0.23 -4.27 -7.78
N ARG A 30 0.78 -5.40 -8.23
CA ARG A 30 0.67 -6.69 -7.55
C ARG A 30 2.05 -7.19 -7.14
N HIS A 31 2.16 -7.58 -5.89
CA HIS A 31 3.28 -8.34 -5.36
C HIS A 31 2.85 -9.80 -5.18
N THR A 32 3.65 -10.71 -5.72
CA THR A 32 3.43 -12.16 -5.61
C THR A 32 4.54 -12.77 -4.78
N ILE A 33 4.19 -13.31 -3.62
CA ILE A 33 5.14 -13.84 -2.66
C ILE A 33 4.96 -15.36 -2.58
N ARG A 34 6.00 -16.10 -2.92
CA ARG A 34 5.98 -17.55 -2.85
C ARG A 34 6.52 -18.05 -1.52
N MET A 35 5.69 -18.76 -0.79
CA MET A 35 6.03 -19.37 0.48
C MET A 35 6.54 -20.81 0.27
N ARG A 36 7.31 -21.33 1.24
CA ARG A 36 7.74 -22.72 1.24
C ARG A 36 6.58 -23.66 1.54
N ASP A 37 5.75 -23.29 2.50
CA ASP A 37 4.61 -24.06 2.99
C ASP A 37 3.27 -23.46 2.54
N LYS A 38 2.18 -24.21 2.69
CA LYS A 38 0.84 -23.71 2.43
C LYS A 38 0.51 -22.51 3.32
N VAL A 39 -0.09 -21.51 2.71
CA VAL A 39 -0.53 -20.31 3.42
C VAL A 39 -1.64 -20.66 4.41
N ARG A 40 -1.52 -20.14 5.62
CA ARG A 40 -2.52 -20.23 6.69
C ARG A 40 -3.31 -18.91 6.74
N PRO A 41 -4.54 -18.86 6.19
CA PRO A 41 -5.27 -17.60 6.02
C PRO A 41 -5.62 -16.90 7.33
N ASP A 42 -5.88 -17.68 8.39
CA ASP A 42 -6.11 -17.20 9.75
C ASP A 42 -4.90 -16.41 10.27
N LYS A 43 -3.71 -16.99 10.12
CA LYS A 43 -2.45 -16.37 10.55
C LYS A 43 -2.05 -15.18 9.68
N LEU A 44 -2.38 -15.23 8.41
CA LEU A 44 -2.14 -14.11 7.50
C LEU A 44 -3.04 -12.91 7.84
N ARG A 45 -4.32 -13.14 8.15
CA ARG A 45 -5.24 -12.08 8.57
C ARG A 45 -4.77 -11.43 9.87
N GLU A 46 -4.42 -12.23 10.87
CA GLU A 46 -3.87 -11.75 12.13
C GLU A 46 -2.62 -10.87 11.89
N ALA A 47 -1.74 -11.30 10.99
CA ALA A 47 -0.54 -10.52 10.63
C ALA A 47 -0.86 -9.20 9.94
N VAL A 48 -1.85 -9.18 9.05
CA VAL A 48 -2.31 -7.94 8.40
C VAL A 48 -2.87 -6.97 9.44
N GLU A 49 -3.72 -7.44 10.36
CA GLU A 49 -4.28 -6.61 11.43
C GLU A 49 -3.19 -6.03 12.34
N GLN A 50 -2.19 -6.83 12.70
CA GLN A 50 -1.02 -6.35 13.45
C GLN A 50 -0.24 -5.30 12.65
N ALA A 51 0.06 -5.55 11.39
CA ALA A 51 0.79 -4.61 10.54
C ALA A 51 0.03 -3.27 10.36
N LEU A 52 -1.29 -3.29 10.28
CA LEU A 52 -2.12 -2.08 10.21
C LEU A 52 -1.96 -1.18 11.45
N LEU A 53 -1.73 -1.75 12.62
CA LEU A 53 -1.45 -0.95 13.83
C LEU A 53 -0.12 -0.18 13.69
N ARG A 54 0.84 -0.74 12.97
CA ARG A 54 2.15 -0.11 12.71
C ARG A 54 2.10 0.87 11.54
N PHE A 55 1.22 0.62 10.57
CA PHE A 55 1.08 1.43 9.35
C PHE A 55 -0.32 2.08 9.26
N PRO A 56 -0.62 3.08 10.12
CA PRO A 56 -1.96 3.67 10.18
C PRO A 56 -2.39 4.37 8.89
N HIS A 57 -1.46 4.79 8.04
CA HIS A 57 -1.74 5.33 6.71
C HIS A 57 -2.25 4.29 5.70
N MET A 58 -2.13 3.00 6.00
CA MET A 58 -2.80 1.94 5.24
C MET A 58 -4.26 1.72 5.67
N MET A 59 -4.68 2.27 6.82
CA MET A 59 -6.05 2.15 7.34
C MET A 59 -6.97 3.23 6.74
N LEU A 60 -7.02 3.30 5.41
CA LEU A 60 -7.79 4.32 4.71
C LEU A 60 -8.81 3.70 3.75
N THR A 61 -9.92 4.40 3.57
CA THR A 61 -10.86 4.25 2.47
C THR A 61 -11.00 5.58 1.75
N ALA A 62 -11.25 5.55 0.43
CA ALA A 62 -11.49 6.74 -0.37
C ALA A 62 -12.99 6.96 -0.54
N GLU A 63 -13.43 8.18 -0.34
CA GLU A 63 -14.82 8.60 -0.56
C GLU A 63 -14.85 9.71 -1.61
N PRO A 64 -15.72 9.60 -2.63
CA PRO A 64 -15.94 10.70 -3.55
C PRO A 64 -16.62 11.86 -2.82
N THR A 65 -16.27 13.05 -3.21
CA THR A 65 -16.94 14.31 -2.83
C THR A 65 -17.50 14.98 -4.10
N GLU A 66 -18.18 16.10 -3.98
CA GLU A 66 -18.71 16.80 -5.14
C GLU A 66 -17.64 17.21 -6.18
N THR A 67 -16.42 17.47 -5.71
CA THR A 67 -15.35 18.01 -6.57
C THR A 67 -14.07 17.22 -6.55
N ALA A 68 -13.95 16.19 -5.68
CA ALA A 68 -12.70 15.49 -5.46
C ALA A 68 -12.90 14.14 -4.74
N PHE A 69 -11.85 13.65 -4.15
CA PHE A 69 -11.83 12.54 -3.21
C PHE A 69 -11.24 12.98 -1.87
N ARG A 70 -11.69 12.34 -0.80
CA ARG A 70 -11.08 12.43 0.51
C ARG A 70 -10.82 11.04 1.05
N TYR A 71 -9.83 10.91 1.91
CA TYR A 71 -9.65 9.71 2.70
C TYR A 71 -10.47 9.79 3.98
N ARG A 72 -10.93 8.62 4.41
CA ARG A 72 -11.50 8.40 5.73
C ARG A 72 -10.79 7.22 6.37
N ARG A 73 -10.58 7.30 7.68
CA ARG A 73 -10.03 6.18 8.44
C ARG A 73 -10.95 4.98 8.34
N ASN A 74 -10.40 3.86 7.92
CA ASN A 74 -11.08 2.58 7.90
C ASN A 74 -10.84 1.85 9.23
N VAL A 75 -11.91 1.42 9.88
CA VAL A 75 -11.88 0.66 11.14
C VAL A 75 -12.48 -0.73 11.00
N GLN A 76 -12.79 -1.13 9.76
CA GLN A 76 -13.29 -2.46 9.48
C GLN A 76 -12.18 -3.51 9.67
N PRO A 77 -12.54 -4.77 9.99
CA PRO A 77 -11.56 -5.84 10.01
C PRO A 77 -10.86 -6.01 8.66
N ALA A 78 -9.57 -6.31 8.68
CA ALA A 78 -8.85 -6.68 7.47
C ALA A 78 -9.40 -8.01 6.91
N VAL A 79 -9.42 -8.12 5.59
CA VAL A 79 -9.84 -9.35 4.90
C VAL A 79 -8.67 -9.99 4.18
N VAL A 80 -8.64 -11.32 4.21
CA VAL A 80 -7.71 -12.14 3.43
C VAL A 80 -8.54 -13.08 2.58
N LEU A 81 -8.41 -12.97 1.27
CA LEU A 81 -9.31 -13.56 0.30
C LEU A 81 -8.67 -14.74 -0.44
N PRO A 82 -9.40 -15.82 -0.74
CA PRO A 82 -8.92 -16.84 -1.64
C PRO A 82 -8.75 -16.22 -3.04
N PHE A 83 -7.57 -16.40 -3.65
CA PHE A 83 -7.20 -15.75 -4.89
C PHE A 83 -6.46 -16.69 -5.81
N ASP A 84 -7.02 -16.95 -7.00
CA ASP A 84 -6.44 -17.90 -7.96
C ASP A 84 -5.23 -17.38 -8.75
N GLY A 85 -4.89 -16.10 -8.56
CA GLY A 85 -3.73 -15.48 -9.21
C GLY A 85 -3.96 -15.04 -10.67
N VAL A 86 -5.06 -15.38 -11.28
CA VAL A 86 -5.30 -15.16 -12.73
C VAL A 86 -6.05 -13.87 -12.99
N SER A 87 -7.06 -13.57 -12.20
CA SER A 87 -7.85 -12.33 -12.35
C SER A 87 -8.25 -11.78 -11.01
N THR A 88 -8.35 -10.48 -10.93
CA THR A 88 -8.96 -9.81 -9.78
C THR A 88 -10.47 -10.04 -9.82
N ARG A 89 -10.95 -10.98 -9.03
CA ARG A 89 -12.39 -11.15 -8.78
C ARG A 89 -12.93 -10.12 -7.81
N TYR A 90 -12.03 -9.37 -7.17
CA TYR A 90 -12.33 -8.48 -6.08
C TYR A 90 -11.99 -7.04 -6.46
N THR A 91 -12.86 -6.14 -6.12
CA THR A 91 -12.65 -4.70 -6.34
C THR A 91 -12.06 -4.06 -5.09
N ILE A 92 -10.84 -3.54 -5.22
CA ILE A 92 -10.17 -2.81 -4.13
C ILE A 92 -10.96 -1.55 -3.79
N GLY A 93 -11.12 -1.28 -2.51
CA GLY A 93 -11.91 -0.15 -2.00
C GLY A 93 -13.40 -0.41 -1.90
N SER A 94 -13.88 -1.56 -2.37
CA SER A 94 -15.28 -1.99 -2.28
C SER A 94 -15.57 -2.81 -1.01
N LYS A 95 -16.78 -3.34 -0.94
CA LYS A 95 -17.18 -4.31 0.10
C LYS A 95 -16.29 -5.57 0.13
N ASP A 96 -15.69 -5.94 -1.00
CA ASP A 96 -14.84 -7.13 -1.07
C ASP A 96 -13.60 -7.00 -0.20
N THR A 97 -13.06 -5.80 -0.09
CA THR A 97 -11.90 -5.48 0.75
C THR A 97 -12.28 -4.75 2.04
N ASN A 98 -13.57 -4.78 2.46
CA ASN A 98 -14.08 -3.97 3.56
C ASN A 98 -13.71 -2.47 3.45
N GLY A 99 -13.64 -1.95 2.20
CA GLY A 99 -13.26 -0.57 1.91
C GLY A 99 -11.78 -0.26 1.98
N TYR A 100 -10.90 -1.23 2.30
CA TYR A 100 -9.46 -1.04 2.23
C TYR A 100 -8.99 -0.82 0.80
N LEU A 101 -8.06 0.10 0.62
CA LEU A 101 -7.45 0.41 -0.68
C LEU A 101 -6.28 -0.53 -1.03
N PHE A 102 -6.28 -1.70 -0.43
CA PHE A 102 -5.39 -2.80 -0.76
C PHE A 102 -6.15 -4.12 -0.64
N LEU A 103 -5.57 -5.16 -1.23
CA LEU A 103 -6.07 -6.53 -1.18
C LEU A 103 -4.95 -7.45 -0.71
N VAL A 104 -5.27 -8.37 0.19
CA VAL A 104 -4.41 -9.49 0.54
C VAL A 104 -5.12 -10.77 0.14
N GLY A 105 -4.52 -11.50 -0.78
CA GLY A 105 -5.05 -12.75 -1.29
C GLY A 105 -4.09 -13.91 -1.07
N TYR A 106 -4.60 -15.14 -1.17
CA TYR A 106 -3.78 -16.34 -1.08
C TYR A 106 -4.29 -17.46 -1.97
N HIS A 107 -3.35 -18.26 -2.45
CA HIS A 107 -3.64 -19.54 -3.11
C HIS A 107 -2.50 -20.53 -2.84
N ASP A 108 -2.83 -21.70 -2.27
CA ASP A 108 -1.86 -22.75 -1.89
C ASP A 108 -0.65 -22.18 -1.15
N LYS A 109 0.50 -22.03 -1.80
CA LYS A 109 1.76 -21.53 -1.25
C LYS A 109 2.05 -20.07 -1.64
N THR A 110 1.09 -19.35 -2.16
CA THR A 110 1.31 -18.00 -2.68
C THR A 110 0.45 -16.99 -1.94
N ILE A 111 1.07 -15.90 -1.53
CA ILE A 111 0.41 -14.70 -1.02
C ILE A 111 0.46 -13.65 -2.14
N TYR A 112 -0.66 -13.00 -2.38
CA TYR A 112 -0.80 -11.87 -3.29
C TYR A 112 -1.13 -10.62 -2.49
N MET A 113 -0.43 -9.55 -2.76
CA MET A 113 -0.72 -8.25 -2.18
C MET A 113 -0.82 -7.20 -3.27
N GLU A 114 -1.97 -6.56 -3.35
CA GLU A 114 -2.29 -5.52 -4.32
C GLU A 114 -2.70 -4.24 -3.58
N TYR A 115 -2.41 -3.11 -4.15
CA TYR A 115 -2.81 -1.83 -3.57
C TYR A 115 -3.17 -0.82 -4.66
N GLN A 116 -4.10 0.05 -4.33
CA GLN A 116 -4.41 1.20 -5.14
C GLN A 116 -3.32 2.25 -4.93
N HIS A 117 -2.69 2.70 -6.01
CA HIS A 117 -1.45 3.49 -5.95
C HIS A 117 -1.62 4.87 -5.29
N SER A 118 -2.87 5.26 -4.97
CA SER A 118 -3.16 6.49 -4.25
C SER A 118 -2.72 6.51 -2.79
N ILE A 119 -2.58 5.33 -2.15
CA ILE A 119 -2.25 5.27 -0.71
C ILE A 119 -0.77 5.09 -0.42
N SER A 120 0.00 4.67 -1.42
CA SER A 120 1.44 4.44 -1.25
C SER A 120 2.13 4.36 -2.60
N ASP A 121 3.41 4.67 -2.61
CA ASP A 121 4.32 4.25 -3.68
C ASP A 121 4.78 2.79 -3.48
N GLY A 122 5.55 2.28 -4.46
CA GLY A 122 6.04 0.91 -4.42
C GLY A 122 6.90 0.62 -3.19
N ARG A 123 7.75 1.56 -2.80
CA ARG A 123 8.66 1.40 -1.66
C ARG A 123 7.92 1.43 -0.33
N GLY A 124 6.99 2.35 -0.15
CA GLY A 124 6.18 2.43 1.05
C GLY A 124 5.31 1.17 1.25
N PHE A 125 4.72 0.66 0.16
CA PHE A 125 3.95 -0.57 0.24
C PHE A 125 4.82 -1.80 0.50
N GLU A 126 6.05 -1.84 -0.02
CA GLU A 126 7.00 -2.92 0.27
C GLU A 126 7.33 -3.01 1.77
N GLU A 127 7.47 -1.88 2.48
CA GLU A 127 7.67 -1.87 3.92
C GLU A 127 6.48 -2.48 4.67
N PHE A 128 5.26 -2.18 4.23
CA PHE A 128 4.05 -2.82 4.76
C PHE A 128 4.05 -4.33 4.50
N ILE A 129 4.37 -4.78 3.28
CA ILE A 129 4.50 -6.20 2.94
C ILE A 129 5.50 -6.89 3.85
N ARG A 130 6.69 -6.32 4.05
CA ARG A 130 7.73 -6.88 4.94
C ARG A 130 7.22 -7.06 6.35
N CYS A 131 6.51 -6.07 6.89
CA CYS A 131 5.91 -6.17 8.21
C CYS A 131 4.86 -7.29 8.27
N VAL A 132 3.95 -7.37 7.30
CA VAL A 132 2.95 -8.44 7.23
C VAL A 132 3.61 -9.82 7.20
N LEU A 133 4.61 -10.02 6.35
CA LEU A 133 5.29 -11.30 6.22
C LEU A 133 6.05 -11.68 7.49
N PHE A 134 6.70 -10.72 8.13
CA PHE A 134 7.40 -10.95 9.39
C PHE A 134 6.43 -11.39 10.50
N GLN A 135 5.30 -10.66 10.66
CA GLN A 135 4.27 -11.05 11.63
C GLN A 135 3.64 -12.41 11.27
N TYR A 136 3.40 -12.66 9.99
CA TYR A 136 2.86 -13.93 9.53
C TYR A 136 3.77 -15.11 9.92
N LEU A 137 5.07 -15.00 9.69
CA LEU A 137 6.02 -16.05 10.07
C LEU A 137 6.03 -16.25 11.59
N LYS A 138 6.02 -15.18 12.38
CA LYS A 138 5.89 -15.26 13.86
C LYS A 138 4.61 -15.95 14.28
N ASN A 139 3.48 -15.57 13.70
CA ASN A 139 2.17 -16.16 14.00
C ASN A 139 2.09 -17.65 13.60
N CYS A 140 2.89 -18.05 12.62
CA CYS A 140 3.05 -19.45 12.23
C CYS A 140 4.00 -20.25 13.15
N GLY A 141 4.68 -19.58 14.10
CA GLY A 141 5.59 -20.22 15.05
C GLY A 141 7.04 -20.34 14.55
N PHE A 142 7.40 -19.63 13.48
CA PHE A 142 8.80 -19.62 13.04
C PHE A 142 9.65 -18.70 13.93
N PRO A 143 10.88 -19.13 14.28
CA PRO A 143 11.80 -18.33 15.09
C PRO A 143 12.47 -17.26 14.22
N VAL A 144 11.72 -16.20 13.90
CA VAL A 144 12.24 -15.05 13.14
C VAL A 144 12.56 -13.90 14.08
N GLU A 145 13.74 -13.31 13.88
CA GLU A 145 14.21 -12.15 14.60
C GLU A 145 14.30 -10.96 13.61
N ASN A 146 14.02 -9.77 14.12
CA ASN A 146 14.17 -8.55 13.33
C ASN A 146 15.58 -8.01 13.50
N ASP A 147 16.36 -8.02 12.43
CA ASP A 147 17.70 -7.44 12.38
C ASP A 147 17.73 -5.92 12.12
N GLY A 148 16.56 -5.29 12.21
CA GLY A 148 16.37 -3.87 11.89
C GLY A 148 15.97 -3.60 10.44
N SER A 149 15.90 -4.63 9.60
CA SER A 149 15.49 -4.49 8.19
C SER A 149 13.98 -4.39 8.00
N VAL A 150 13.19 -4.72 9.02
CA VAL A 150 11.72 -4.66 9.00
C VAL A 150 11.23 -3.60 9.97
N ARG A 151 10.39 -2.70 9.50
CA ARG A 151 9.63 -1.78 10.35
C ARG A 151 8.52 -2.56 11.06
N GLY A 152 8.91 -3.25 12.13
CA GLY A 152 8.03 -4.13 12.90
C GLY A 152 7.22 -3.39 13.98
N MET A 153 6.50 -4.17 14.77
CA MET A 153 5.67 -3.67 15.89
C MET A 153 6.48 -3.05 17.03
N ASP A 154 7.79 -3.27 17.05
CA ASP A 154 8.78 -2.70 17.96
C ASP A 154 9.17 -1.26 17.60
N THR A 155 8.79 -0.78 16.42
CA THR A 155 9.04 0.58 15.95
C THR A 155 7.76 1.41 15.97
N ARG A 156 7.88 2.71 16.28
CA ARG A 156 6.74 3.63 16.23
C ARG A 156 6.62 4.22 14.84
N TRP A 157 5.38 4.36 14.38
CA TRP A 157 5.09 5.17 13.20
C TRP A 157 5.39 6.64 13.47
N SER A 158 5.93 7.33 12.47
CA SER A 158 6.11 8.77 12.49
C SER A 158 5.39 9.44 11.30
N PRO A 159 4.95 10.71 11.44
CA PRO A 159 4.26 11.41 10.37
C PRO A 159 5.05 11.50 9.06
N GLU A 160 6.38 11.50 9.15
CA GLU A 160 7.27 11.57 8.00
C GLU A 160 7.15 10.33 7.09
N GLU A 161 6.73 9.19 7.63
CA GLU A 161 6.53 7.96 6.86
C GLU A 161 5.34 8.03 5.88
N SER A 162 4.46 9.00 6.05
CA SER A 162 3.33 9.27 5.18
C SER A 162 3.34 10.69 4.61
N ALA A 163 4.43 11.43 4.82
CA ALA A 163 4.56 12.79 4.32
C ALA A 163 4.65 12.80 2.79
N ASN A 164 3.98 13.79 2.18
CA ASN A 164 4.09 14.04 0.76
C ASN A 164 5.47 14.64 0.43
N GLY A 165 6.34 13.82 -0.16
CA GLY A 165 7.68 14.27 -0.56
C GLY A 165 7.68 15.43 -1.57
N TYR A 166 6.63 15.57 -2.37
CA TYR A 166 6.49 16.65 -3.34
C TYR A 166 6.19 18.00 -2.68
N GLU A 167 5.39 18.03 -1.60
CA GLU A 167 5.15 19.25 -0.85
C GLU A 167 6.45 19.78 -0.21
N GLN A 168 7.31 18.91 0.26
CA GLN A 168 8.63 19.29 0.82
C GLN A 168 9.58 19.85 -0.25
N LEU A 169 9.35 19.54 -1.52
CA LEU A 169 10.14 20.03 -2.65
C LEU A 169 9.56 21.28 -3.30
N ALA A 170 8.27 21.57 -3.08
CA ALA A 170 7.57 22.68 -3.73
C ALA A 170 8.15 24.06 -3.38
N ASP A 171 8.74 24.19 -2.20
CA ASP A 171 9.38 25.43 -1.74
C ASP A 171 10.88 25.56 -2.15
N ARG A 172 11.42 24.57 -2.85
CA ARG A 172 12.78 24.67 -3.38
C ARG A 172 12.75 25.39 -4.72
N GLU A 173 13.54 26.47 -4.86
CA GLU A 173 13.81 27.08 -6.17
C GLU A 173 14.38 26.00 -7.10
N PHE A 174 13.58 25.61 -8.06
CA PHE A 174 14.00 24.70 -9.12
C PHE A 174 14.80 25.51 -10.14
N SER A 175 16.12 25.32 -10.19
CA SER A 175 16.90 25.78 -11.33
C SER A 175 16.69 24.80 -12.48
N PRO A 176 16.06 25.24 -13.60
CA PRO A 176 15.83 24.37 -14.74
C PRO A 176 17.12 23.90 -15.43
N ASP A 177 18.24 24.57 -15.16
CA ASP A 177 19.52 24.37 -15.86
C ASP A 177 20.25 23.07 -15.52
N GLY A 178 19.79 22.31 -14.51
CA GLY A 178 20.44 21.07 -14.05
C GLY A 178 19.78 19.76 -14.48
N ILE A 179 18.52 19.75 -14.93
CA ILE A 179 17.72 18.53 -14.98
C ILE A 179 17.46 18.01 -16.42
N TRP A 180 17.50 18.89 -17.40
CA TRP A 180 17.26 18.52 -18.79
C TRP A 180 18.52 18.63 -19.66
N LYS A 181 19.50 17.75 -19.44
CA LYS A 181 20.39 17.40 -20.57
C LYS A 181 19.55 16.58 -21.53
N LYS A 182 19.28 17.13 -22.73
CA LYS A 182 18.73 16.37 -23.84
C LYS A 182 19.53 15.07 -23.96
N PRO A 183 18.92 13.88 -23.87
CA PRO A 183 19.66 12.66 -24.15
C PRO A 183 20.23 12.79 -25.56
N GLU A 184 21.52 12.56 -25.69
CA GLU A 184 22.12 12.42 -27.04
C GLU A 184 21.36 11.33 -27.78
N ALA A 185 20.94 11.63 -28.99
CA ALA A 185 20.22 10.66 -29.82
C ALA A 185 21.15 9.46 -30.04
N VAL A 186 20.80 8.34 -29.45
CA VAL A 186 21.47 7.07 -29.73
C VAL A 186 21.00 6.66 -31.12
N HIS A 187 21.84 6.91 -32.13
CA HIS A 187 21.64 6.31 -33.43
C HIS A 187 21.91 4.81 -33.27
N ALA A 188 20.85 4.01 -33.36
CA ALA A 188 21.02 2.57 -33.55
C ALA A 188 21.74 2.30 -34.86
N PRO A 189 22.65 1.33 -34.92
CA PRO A 189 23.38 0.95 -36.10
C PRO A 189 22.46 0.36 -37.17
#